data_5d75b298df35ffa8dea09223ffc583f9
#
_entry.id   5d75b298df35ffa8dea09223ffc583f9
#
_cell.length_a   1.000
_cell.length_b   1.000
_cell.length_c   1.000
_cell.angle_alpha   90.00
_cell.angle_beta   90.00
_cell.angle_gamma   90.00
#
_symmetry.space_group_name_H-M   'P 1'
#
loop_
_entity.id
_entity.type
_entity.pdbx_description
1 polymer ?
#
loop_
_entity_poly.entity_id
_entity_poly.type
_entity_poly.pdbx_seq_one_letter_code
_entity_poly.pdbx_strand_id
1 'polypeptide(L)'
;MAHTHKLTSEGLVELTAEEIAEANARDKAWEDDKPNRQIKKIREIRNRKLQETDYLAMSDNTMSDEMKAFRKSMRDIPQDYSADKYYELLATDENNNLTHSVWSKP
;
A
#
# COMPACT_ATOMS: atom_id res chain seq x y z
N MET A 1 -14.53 9.76 -11.44
CA MET A 1 -15.05 9.72 -12.84
C MET A 1 -16.57 9.63 -12.80
N ALA A 2 -17.25 10.46 -13.56
CA ALA A 2 -18.71 10.43 -13.59
C ALA A 2 -19.20 9.30 -14.49
N HIS A 3 -20.22 8.57 -14.02
CA HIS A 3 -20.85 7.49 -14.78
C HIS A 3 -22.14 8.00 -15.39
N THR A 4 -22.20 8.09 -16.71
CA THR A 4 -23.38 8.61 -17.42
C THR A 4 -24.07 7.57 -18.30
N HIS A 5 -23.35 6.49 -18.66
CA HIS A 5 -23.87 5.48 -19.58
C HIS A 5 -23.45 4.08 -19.12
N LYS A 6 -24.23 3.08 -19.48
CA LYS A 6 -23.91 1.65 -19.31
C LYS A 6 -24.16 0.92 -20.62
N LEU A 7 -23.39 -0.13 -20.85
CA LEU A 7 -23.57 -1.02 -21.99
C LEU A 7 -24.55 -2.14 -21.61
N THR A 8 -25.57 -2.33 -22.46
CA THR A 8 -26.57 -3.38 -22.30
C THR A 8 -26.64 -4.22 -23.58
N SER A 9 -27.47 -5.26 -23.58
CA SER A 9 -27.72 -6.07 -24.78
C SER A 9 -28.37 -5.26 -25.91
N GLU A 10 -28.96 -4.12 -25.60
CA GLU A 10 -29.57 -3.20 -26.56
C GLU A 10 -28.60 -2.11 -27.02
N GLY A 11 -27.38 -2.09 -26.49
CA GLY A 11 -26.36 -1.09 -26.78
C GLY A 11 -26.07 -0.21 -25.58
N LEU A 12 -25.54 1.00 -25.86
CA LEU A 12 -25.20 1.96 -24.82
C LEU A 12 -26.47 2.71 -24.39
N VAL A 13 -26.80 2.61 -23.10
CA VAL A 13 -27.99 3.23 -22.53
C VAL A 13 -27.57 4.23 -21.45
N GLU A 14 -28.20 5.40 -21.45
CA GLU A 14 -27.95 6.43 -20.46
C GLU A 14 -28.38 5.94 -19.06
N LEU A 15 -27.50 6.16 -18.05
CA LEU A 15 -27.81 5.80 -16.68
C LEU A 15 -28.85 6.73 -16.08
N THR A 16 -29.70 6.18 -15.20
CA THR A 16 -30.62 6.99 -14.40
C THR A 16 -29.85 7.79 -13.35
N ALA A 17 -30.47 8.84 -12.81
CA ALA A 17 -29.85 9.64 -11.74
C ALA A 17 -29.49 8.79 -10.53
N GLU A 18 -30.33 7.78 -10.18
CA GLU A 18 -30.06 6.86 -9.07
C GLU A 18 -28.84 5.97 -9.36
N GLU A 19 -28.73 5.45 -10.58
CA GLU A 19 -27.61 4.60 -10.98
C GLU A 19 -26.28 5.40 -10.96
N ILE A 20 -26.31 6.65 -11.41
CA ILE A 20 -25.15 7.55 -11.36
C ILE A 20 -24.75 7.81 -9.91
N ALA A 21 -25.71 8.10 -9.04
CA ALA A 21 -25.45 8.35 -7.61
C ALA A 21 -24.84 7.14 -6.93
N GLU A 22 -25.35 5.94 -7.21
CA GLU A 22 -24.80 4.69 -6.65
C GLU A 22 -23.36 4.42 -7.14
N ALA A 23 -23.10 4.63 -8.42
CA ALA A 23 -21.76 4.46 -8.98
C ALA A 23 -20.77 5.46 -8.37
N ASN A 24 -21.17 6.71 -8.23
CA ASN A 24 -20.35 7.76 -7.63
C ASN A 24 -20.09 7.46 -6.14
N ALA A 25 -21.07 6.93 -5.41
CA ALA A 25 -20.92 6.53 -4.02
C ALA A 25 -19.93 5.38 -3.86
N ARG A 26 -19.96 4.38 -4.76
CA ARG A 26 -18.99 3.28 -4.78
C ARG A 26 -17.58 3.79 -5.09
N ASP A 27 -17.43 4.70 -6.05
CA ASP A 27 -16.13 5.28 -6.39
C ASP A 27 -15.56 6.07 -5.22
N LYS A 28 -16.40 6.83 -4.53
CA LYS A 28 -15.98 7.58 -3.35
C LYS A 28 -15.56 6.65 -2.22
N ALA A 29 -16.32 5.60 -1.95
CA ALA A 29 -15.98 4.61 -0.93
C ALA A 29 -14.65 3.92 -1.25
N TRP A 30 -14.40 3.61 -2.52
CA TRP A 30 -13.14 3.04 -2.98
C TRP A 30 -11.98 4.00 -2.73
N GLU A 31 -12.12 5.29 -3.08
CA GLU A 31 -11.09 6.31 -2.84
C GLU A 31 -10.87 6.55 -1.34
N ASP A 32 -11.93 6.60 -0.56
CA ASP A 32 -11.85 6.79 0.89
C ASP A 32 -11.14 5.62 1.58
N ASP A 33 -11.23 4.42 1.00
CA ASP A 33 -10.57 3.21 1.51
C ASP A 33 -9.11 3.07 1.04
N LYS A 34 -8.65 3.91 0.15
CA LYS A 34 -7.30 3.84 -0.43
C LYS A 34 -6.20 3.78 0.63
N PRO A 35 -6.19 4.62 1.69
CA PRO A 35 -5.16 4.52 2.71
C PRO A 35 -5.14 3.17 3.41
N ASN A 36 -6.28 2.53 3.63
CA ASN A 36 -6.37 1.21 4.24
C ASN A 36 -5.75 0.14 3.36
N ARG A 37 -5.97 0.19 2.05
CA ARG A 37 -5.34 -0.73 1.11
C ARG A 37 -3.84 -0.51 1.04
N GLN A 38 -3.41 0.74 1.04
CA GLN A 38 -1.99 1.10 1.01
C GLN A 38 -1.26 0.61 2.26
N ILE A 39 -1.82 0.85 3.45
CA ILE A 39 -1.17 0.41 4.70
C ILE A 39 -1.14 -1.10 4.81
N LYS A 40 -2.16 -1.79 4.32
CA LYS A 40 -2.16 -3.25 4.29
C LYS A 40 -0.99 -3.78 3.46
N LYS A 41 -0.79 -3.22 2.27
CA LYS A 41 0.33 -3.58 1.39
C LYS A 41 1.68 -3.25 2.02
N ILE A 42 1.79 -2.09 2.65
CA ILE A 42 3.00 -1.68 3.36
C ILE A 42 3.33 -2.66 4.48
N ARG A 43 2.32 -3.09 5.27
CA ARG A 43 2.52 -4.08 6.33
C ARG A 43 2.97 -5.44 5.79
N GLU A 44 2.46 -5.86 4.65
CA GLU A 44 2.89 -7.10 3.99
C GLU A 44 4.37 -7.03 3.59
N ILE A 45 4.81 -5.91 2.99
CA ILE A 45 6.21 -5.69 2.63
C ILE A 45 7.08 -5.66 3.88
N ARG A 46 6.67 -4.90 4.90
CA ARG A 46 7.36 -4.80 6.18
C ARG A 46 7.56 -6.18 6.82
N ASN A 47 6.50 -6.97 6.88
CA ASN A 47 6.55 -8.31 7.47
C ASN A 47 7.50 -9.21 6.72
N ARG A 48 7.54 -9.10 5.38
CA ARG A 48 8.49 -9.84 4.56
C ARG A 48 9.92 -9.44 4.88
N LYS A 49 10.20 -8.13 5.00
CA LYS A 49 11.52 -7.64 5.35
C LYS A 49 11.97 -8.11 6.74
N LEU A 50 11.07 -8.09 7.71
CA LEU A 50 11.35 -8.61 9.05
C LEU A 50 11.62 -10.11 9.01
N GLN A 51 10.84 -10.87 8.25
CA GLN A 51 11.02 -12.31 8.06
C GLN A 51 12.38 -12.64 7.45
N GLU A 52 12.82 -11.89 6.46
CA GLU A 52 14.10 -12.08 5.78
C GLU A 52 15.29 -11.90 6.74
N THR A 53 15.11 -11.16 7.82
CA THR A 53 16.15 -10.84 8.77
C THR A 53 15.95 -11.49 10.14
N ASP A 54 14.90 -12.27 10.35
CA ASP A 54 14.60 -12.91 11.63
C ASP A 54 15.72 -13.86 12.10
N TYR A 55 16.39 -14.52 11.14
CA TYR A 55 17.50 -15.42 11.49
C TYR A 55 18.64 -14.68 12.20
N LEU A 56 18.79 -13.38 12.00
CA LEU A 56 19.79 -12.56 12.68
C LEU A 56 19.44 -12.26 14.13
N ALA A 57 18.17 -12.46 14.51
CA ALA A 57 17.70 -12.28 15.88
C ALA A 57 17.85 -13.57 16.73
N MET A 58 18.30 -14.66 16.13
CA MET A 58 18.53 -15.91 16.85
C MET A 58 19.73 -15.80 17.76
N SER A 59 19.73 -16.58 18.87
CA SER A 59 20.71 -16.46 19.95
C SER A 59 22.17 -16.65 19.53
N ASP A 60 22.40 -17.38 18.44
CA ASP A 60 23.76 -17.68 17.95
C ASP A 60 24.31 -16.60 17.00
N ASN A 61 23.49 -15.59 16.66
CA ASN A 61 23.86 -14.53 15.74
C ASN A 61 23.99 -13.20 16.46
N THR A 62 24.99 -12.41 16.06
CA THR A 62 25.14 -11.04 16.51
C THR A 62 24.61 -10.09 15.45
N MET A 63 23.57 -9.35 15.80
CA MET A 63 22.97 -8.39 14.89
C MET A 63 23.72 -7.06 14.96
N SER A 64 24.08 -6.48 13.80
CA SER A 64 24.72 -5.17 13.75
C SER A 64 23.76 -4.07 14.20
N ASP A 65 24.32 -2.93 14.62
CA ASP A 65 23.51 -1.79 15.04
C ASP A 65 22.67 -1.25 13.87
N GLU A 66 23.22 -1.28 12.65
CA GLU A 66 22.54 -0.87 11.43
C GLU A 66 21.32 -1.79 11.16
N MET A 67 21.48 -3.08 11.34
CA MET A 67 20.39 -4.03 11.17
C MET A 67 19.31 -3.86 12.24
N LYS A 68 19.71 -3.61 13.49
CA LYS A 68 18.76 -3.31 14.57
C LYS A 68 17.95 -2.06 14.25
N ALA A 69 18.60 -1.02 13.73
CA ALA A 69 17.95 0.22 13.31
C ALA A 69 16.99 -0.01 12.14
N PHE A 70 17.40 -0.83 11.17
CA PHE A 70 16.55 -1.21 10.03
C PHE A 70 15.29 -1.93 10.51
N ARG A 71 15.43 -2.94 11.38
CA ARG A 71 14.28 -3.69 11.90
C ARG A 71 13.35 -2.79 12.73
N LYS A 72 13.90 -1.87 13.50
CA LYS A 72 13.10 -0.88 14.22
C LYS A 72 12.31 0.01 13.26
N SER A 73 12.95 0.49 12.20
CA SER A 73 12.30 1.29 11.17
C SER A 73 11.13 0.54 10.54
N MET A 74 11.31 -0.77 10.28
CA MET A 74 10.23 -1.60 9.73
C MET A 74 9.05 -1.70 10.70
N ARG A 75 9.31 -1.94 11.98
CA ARG A 75 8.24 -2.04 12.98
C ARG A 75 7.49 -0.72 13.16
N ASP A 76 8.18 0.40 13.03
CA ASP A 76 7.65 1.72 13.31
C ASP A 76 7.00 2.40 12.08
N ILE A 77 7.05 1.78 10.90
CA ILE A 77 6.49 2.37 9.68
C ILE A 77 5.07 2.91 9.87
N PRO A 78 4.11 2.14 10.44
CA PRO A 78 2.75 2.66 10.61
C PRO A 78 2.65 3.89 11.51
N GLN A 79 3.63 4.12 12.36
CA GLN A 79 3.69 5.25 13.27
C GLN A 79 4.47 6.44 12.69
N ASP A 80 5.53 6.13 11.93
CA ASP A 80 6.43 7.14 11.38
C ASP A 80 5.90 7.80 10.10
N TYR A 81 4.98 7.16 9.41
CA TYR A 81 4.44 7.63 8.14
C TYR A 81 2.93 7.77 8.22
N SER A 82 2.43 8.92 7.79
CA SER A 82 0.99 9.18 7.67
C SER A 82 0.46 8.74 6.31
N ALA A 83 -0.86 8.71 6.16
CA ALA A 83 -1.52 8.24 4.94
C ALA A 83 -1.09 9.01 3.68
N ASP A 84 -0.78 10.30 3.81
CA ASP A 84 -0.31 11.14 2.69
C ASP A 84 1.09 10.75 2.18
N LYS A 85 1.83 9.94 2.95
CA LYS A 85 3.17 9.46 2.59
C LYS A 85 3.18 8.02 2.07
N TYR A 86 2.07 7.31 2.11
CA TYR A 86 2.01 5.90 1.72
C TYR A 86 2.41 5.69 0.26
N TYR A 87 2.08 6.62 -0.62
CA TYR A 87 2.43 6.51 -2.03
C TYR A 87 3.96 6.49 -2.25
N GLU A 88 4.71 7.22 -1.42
CA GLU A 88 6.17 7.24 -1.49
C GLU A 88 6.75 5.88 -1.11
N LEU A 89 6.18 5.25 -0.07
CA LEU A 89 6.61 3.92 0.38
C LEU A 89 6.32 2.83 -0.65
N LEU A 90 5.29 3.02 -1.46
CA LEU A 90 4.86 2.05 -2.47
C LEU A 90 5.38 2.37 -3.87
N ALA A 91 6.11 3.47 -4.04
CA ALA A 91 6.67 3.86 -5.34
C ALA A 91 7.67 2.81 -5.83
N THR A 92 7.63 2.52 -7.12
CA THR A 92 8.49 1.51 -7.75
C THR A 92 9.21 2.10 -8.96
N ASP A 93 10.32 1.46 -9.36
CA ASP A 93 11.06 1.79 -10.57
C ASP A 93 10.53 1.00 -11.78
N GLU A 94 11.24 1.07 -12.91
CA GLU A 94 10.89 0.38 -14.15
C GLU A 94 10.81 -1.14 -13.99
N ASN A 95 11.54 -1.70 -13.03
CA ASN A 95 11.60 -3.13 -12.76
C ASN A 95 10.68 -3.55 -11.61
N ASN A 96 9.77 -2.66 -11.18
CA ASN A 96 8.83 -2.92 -10.09
C ASN A 96 9.52 -3.07 -8.72
N ASN A 97 10.69 -2.51 -8.55
CA ASN A 97 11.41 -2.50 -7.28
C ASN A 97 11.05 -1.26 -6.46
N LEU A 98 10.87 -1.46 -5.15
CA LEU A 98 10.58 -0.35 -4.23
C LEU A 98 11.77 0.62 -4.18
N THR A 99 11.50 1.91 -4.34
CA THR A 99 12.54 2.94 -4.44
C THR A 99 12.78 3.72 -3.16
N HIS A 100 11.88 3.63 -2.17
CA HIS A 100 12.05 4.35 -0.92
C HIS A 100 13.21 3.76 -0.09
N SER A 101 14.05 4.63 0.45
CA SER A 101 15.24 4.22 1.20
C SER A 101 14.93 3.39 2.46
N VAL A 102 13.73 3.53 3.01
CA VAL A 102 13.33 2.78 4.22
C VAL A 102 13.39 1.26 3.99
N TRP A 103 13.19 0.80 2.76
CA TRP A 103 13.22 -0.63 2.43
C TRP A 103 14.62 -1.19 2.21
N SER A 104 15.64 -0.34 2.17
CA SER A 104 17.02 -0.76 1.92
C SER A 104 17.61 -1.42 3.15
N LYS A 105 18.00 -2.70 3.03
CA LYS A 105 18.73 -3.41 4.07
C LYS A 105 20.17 -2.88 4.16
N PRO A 106 20.71 -2.74 5.37
CA PRO A 106 22.12 -2.39 5.54
C PRO A 106 23.07 -3.50 5.08
#